data_aabbbd069cf98e6ad140b4718991fabf
#
_entry.id   aabbbd069cf98e6ad140b4718991fabf
#
_cell.length_a   1.000
_cell.length_b   1.000
_cell.length_c   1.000
_cell.angle_alpha   90.00
_cell.angle_beta   90.00
_cell.angle_gamma   90.00
#
_symmetry.space_group_name_H-M   'P 1'
#
loop_
_entity.id
_entity.type
_entity.pdbx_description
1 polymer ?
#
loop_
_entity_poly.entity_id
_entity_poly.type
_entity_poly.pdbx_seq_one_letter_code
_entity_poly.pdbx_strand_id
1 'polypeptide(L)'
;MKSLVRLGATLGIMGSTLLGPSLIGNMSALALPEPQIVEKLEFVPVFTIADAQGVPLVTSGTKQGQSSPISVGLIFISQRDAQSFINKELKANNPQLASTARVLPLSLGKIYQLSQANKGKPNELQFEYIPAPQQVESAKTLLKQTGQQVPDFSGVPLFYAKVGTENGVLTFQQGEKEVIPFFFNKEELQAEVDRFKQQQPTVTLPIKIEVVNLEGVLEALRTKNDPFLTQMMLVPSRESLDFVRSLQPAGAGNQNKPPAPAPTQTAPRSPATAPAPSQPRPAR
;
A
#
# COMPACT_ATOMS: atom_id res chain seq x y z
N MET A 1 14.50 5.45 10.69
CA MET A 1 14.06 4.05 10.68
C MET A 1 12.75 4.00 11.47
N LYS A 2 11.65 4.15 10.78
CA LYS A 2 10.32 4.19 11.41
C LYS A 2 9.68 2.81 11.23
N SER A 3 9.30 2.25 12.35
CA SER A 3 8.59 1.01 12.59
C SER A 3 7.53 0.73 11.53
N LEU A 4 7.60 -0.45 10.91
CA LEU A 4 6.47 -1.06 10.22
C LEU A 4 5.35 -1.21 11.26
N VAL A 5 4.36 -0.34 11.17
CA VAL A 5 3.16 -0.40 11.99
C VAL A 5 2.51 -1.75 11.71
N ARG A 6 2.48 -2.62 12.71
CA ARG A 6 1.61 -3.79 12.68
C ARG A 6 0.20 -3.24 12.53
N LEU A 7 -0.43 -3.51 11.39
CA LEU A 7 -1.86 -3.29 11.19
C LEU A 7 -2.57 -4.15 12.25
N GLY A 8 -2.86 -3.55 13.39
CA GLY A 8 -3.76 -4.14 14.35
C GLY A 8 -5.15 -4.02 13.74
N ALA A 9 -5.71 -5.12 13.29
CA ALA A 9 -7.01 -5.15 12.66
C ALA A 9 -8.11 -4.99 13.71
N THR A 10 -8.34 -3.76 14.15
CA THR A 10 -9.65 -3.39 14.65
C THR A 10 -10.36 -2.70 13.50
N LEU A 11 -11.27 -3.43 12.87
CA LEU A 11 -12.11 -2.94 11.78
C LEU A 11 -13.26 -2.13 12.38
N GLY A 12 -13.39 -0.89 11.98
CA GLY A 12 -14.48 0.00 12.38
C GLY A 12 -15.46 0.24 11.23
N ILE A 13 -16.67 0.62 11.57
CA ILE A 13 -17.68 1.11 10.63
C ILE A 13 -17.90 2.59 10.97
N MET A 14 -17.60 3.47 10.02
CA MET A 14 -18.00 4.87 10.11
C MET A 14 -19.42 5.04 9.59
N GLY A 15 -20.33 5.38 10.49
CA GLY A 15 -21.64 5.90 10.14
C GLY A 15 -21.62 7.43 10.18
N SER A 16 -22.14 8.09 9.17
CA SER A 16 -22.30 9.55 9.17
C SER A 16 -23.38 9.95 10.17
N THR A 17 -22.99 10.40 11.35
CA THR A 17 -23.90 11.13 12.25
C THR A 17 -24.04 12.56 11.72
N LEU A 18 -25.23 12.91 11.27
CA LEU A 18 -25.63 14.28 10.98
C LEU A 18 -25.62 15.07 12.30
N LEU A 19 -24.56 15.77 12.58
CA LEU A 19 -24.53 16.83 13.59
C LEU A 19 -25.02 18.13 12.95
N GLY A 20 -25.97 18.75 13.64
CA GLY A 20 -26.69 19.94 13.23
C GLY A 20 -25.83 21.17 12.92
N PRO A 21 -26.46 22.31 12.52
CA PRO A 21 -25.77 23.44 11.92
C PRO A 21 -24.90 24.17 12.94
N SER A 22 -23.60 23.88 12.89
CA SER A 22 -22.59 24.69 13.56
C SER A 22 -22.17 25.82 12.61
N LEU A 23 -22.17 27.04 13.10
CA LEU A 23 -21.70 28.26 12.45
C LEU A 23 -20.34 28.04 11.77
N ILE A 24 -20.37 27.76 10.46
CA ILE A 24 -19.17 27.62 9.65
C ILE A 24 -18.86 29.00 9.11
N GLY A 25 -17.91 29.69 9.76
CA GLY A 25 -17.17 30.73 9.08
C GLY A 25 -16.60 30.16 7.78
N ASN A 26 -16.61 30.95 6.69
CA ASN A 26 -16.04 30.61 5.38
C ASN A 26 -14.55 30.23 5.52
N MET A 27 -14.25 29.02 5.94
CA MET A 27 -12.96 28.41 5.71
C MET A 27 -12.98 27.92 4.25
N SER A 28 -12.34 28.68 3.38
CA SER A 28 -12.02 28.19 2.04
C SER A 28 -11.38 26.82 2.19
N ALA A 29 -12.10 25.83 1.70
CA ALA A 29 -11.67 24.44 1.74
C ALA A 29 -10.41 24.31 0.87
N LEU A 30 -9.24 24.37 1.49
CA LEU A 30 -7.96 24.18 0.81
C LEU A 30 -7.72 22.67 0.58
N ALA A 31 -7.33 22.32 -0.64
CA ALA A 31 -6.82 21.00 -0.97
C ALA A 31 -5.71 20.57 0.02
N LEU A 32 -5.45 19.27 0.11
CA LEU A 32 -4.36 18.79 0.97
C LEU A 32 -3.03 19.45 0.56
N PRO A 33 -2.25 19.94 1.53
CA PRO A 33 -0.90 20.43 1.24
C PRO A 33 -0.05 19.35 0.57
N GLU A 34 0.73 19.74 -0.43
CA GLU A 34 1.57 18.80 -1.20
C GLU A 34 2.43 17.88 -0.33
N PRO A 35 3.07 18.34 0.78
CA PRO A 35 3.82 17.45 1.65
C PRO A 35 2.97 16.33 2.26
N GLN A 36 1.70 16.59 2.59
CA GLN A 36 0.80 15.58 3.13
C GLN A 36 0.37 14.56 2.06
N ILE A 37 0.18 15.02 0.80
CA ILE A 37 -0.07 14.11 -0.32
C ILE A 37 1.13 13.18 -0.50
N VAL A 38 2.35 13.73 -0.52
CA VAL A 38 3.59 12.96 -0.66
C VAL A 38 3.72 11.94 0.48
N GLU A 39 3.49 12.33 1.73
CA GLU A 39 3.53 11.44 2.89
C GLU A 39 2.57 10.24 2.74
N LYS A 40 1.34 10.48 2.26
CA LYS A 40 0.36 9.41 2.00
C LYS A 40 0.81 8.42 0.92
N LEU A 41 1.57 8.90 -0.07
CA LEU A 41 1.99 8.12 -1.23
C LEU A 41 3.38 7.46 -1.02
N GLU A 42 4.15 7.87 -0.01
CA GLU A 42 5.55 7.44 0.18
C GLU A 42 5.68 5.94 0.45
N PHE A 43 4.69 5.33 1.09
CA PHE A 43 4.71 3.90 1.42
C PHE A 43 4.14 3.00 0.32
N VAL A 44 3.76 3.56 -0.82
CA VAL A 44 3.22 2.82 -1.96
C VAL A 44 4.35 2.53 -2.94
N PRO A 45 4.87 1.29 -3.01
CA PRO A 45 5.86 0.92 -4.01
C PRO A 45 5.23 0.85 -5.39
N VAL A 46 5.92 1.43 -6.35
CA VAL A 46 5.66 1.33 -7.79
C VAL A 46 6.97 0.97 -8.49
N PHE A 47 6.91 0.52 -9.72
CA PHE A 47 8.06 -0.06 -10.40
C PHE A 47 8.29 0.63 -11.74
N THR A 48 9.54 0.95 -12.03
CA THR A 48 9.96 1.36 -13.37
C THR A 48 11.02 0.41 -13.89
N ILE A 49 11.36 0.54 -15.16
CA ILE A 49 12.43 -0.22 -15.77
C ILE A 49 13.63 0.71 -15.87
N ALA A 50 14.79 0.25 -15.44
CA ALA A 50 16.04 0.98 -15.48
C ALA A 50 17.11 0.21 -16.26
N ASP A 51 18.09 0.92 -16.76
CA ASP A 51 19.28 0.33 -17.39
C ASP A 51 20.25 -0.29 -16.34
N ALA A 52 21.40 -0.77 -16.82
CA ALA A 52 22.43 -1.34 -15.97
C ALA A 52 22.98 -0.38 -14.92
N GLN A 53 22.95 0.93 -15.19
CA GLN A 53 23.41 2.01 -14.29
C GLN A 53 22.32 2.43 -13.29
N GLY A 54 21.10 1.92 -13.44
CA GLY A 54 19.96 2.28 -12.60
C GLY A 54 19.24 3.56 -13.04
N VAL A 55 19.50 4.01 -14.28
CA VAL A 55 18.80 5.14 -14.85
C VAL A 55 17.45 4.67 -15.42
N PRO A 56 16.32 5.25 -14.99
CA PRO A 56 15.00 4.88 -15.51
C PRO A 56 14.92 5.08 -17.03
N LEU A 57 14.37 4.07 -17.70
CA LEU A 57 14.11 4.15 -19.14
C LEU A 57 12.90 5.04 -19.41
N VAL A 58 13.02 5.92 -20.37
CA VAL A 58 11.94 6.76 -20.86
C VAL A 58 11.76 6.55 -22.36
N THR A 59 10.53 6.69 -22.83
CA THR A 59 10.21 6.70 -24.26
C THR A 59 9.87 8.12 -24.70
N SER A 60 10.13 8.44 -25.97
CA SER A 60 9.70 9.71 -26.53
C SER A 60 8.27 9.58 -27.05
N GLY A 61 7.43 10.54 -26.69
CA GLY A 61 6.07 10.65 -27.14
C GLY A 61 5.77 12.03 -27.72
N THR A 62 4.66 12.16 -28.42
CA THR A 62 4.12 13.44 -28.86
C THR A 62 2.73 13.59 -28.23
N LYS A 63 2.48 14.71 -27.57
CA LYS A 63 1.14 15.01 -27.06
C LYS A 63 0.32 15.63 -28.18
N GLN A 64 -0.92 15.16 -28.34
CA GLN A 64 -1.83 15.70 -29.34
C GLN A 64 -1.98 17.21 -29.14
N GLY A 65 -1.65 17.99 -30.17
CA GLY A 65 -1.69 19.48 -30.12
C GLY A 65 -0.41 20.16 -29.63
N GLN A 66 0.68 19.41 -29.35
CA GLN A 66 2.00 19.98 -29.02
C GLN A 66 3.04 19.54 -30.07
N SER A 67 3.84 20.51 -30.53
CA SER A 67 4.94 20.24 -31.47
C SER A 67 6.23 19.76 -30.81
N SER A 68 6.34 19.87 -29.48
CA SER A 68 7.53 19.47 -28.74
C SER A 68 7.41 18.01 -28.29
N PRO A 69 8.49 17.20 -28.42
CA PRO A 69 8.51 15.85 -27.90
C PRO A 69 8.43 15.88 -26.37
N ILE A 70 7.71 14.93 -25.80
CA ILE A 70 7.67 14.68 -24.35
C ILE A 70 8.42 13.40 -24.05
N SER A 71 9.02 13.32 -22.87
CA SER A 71 9.57 12.08 -22.34
C SER A 71 8.52 11.40 -21.48
N VAL A 72 8.27 10.10 -21.69
CA VAL A 72 7.29 9.32 -20.93
C VAL A 72 8.00 8.20 -20.18
N GLY A 73 7.90 8.22 -18.85
CA GLY A 73 8.34 7.14 -17.98
C GLY A 73 7.18 6.19 -17.67
N LEU A 74 7.39 4.88 -17.87
CA LEU A 74 6.39 3.86 -17.54
C LEU A 74 6.49 3.49 -16.06
N ILE A 75 5.37 3.56 -15.35
CA ILE A 75 5.27 3.24 -13.92
C ILE A 75 4.29 2.08 -13.74
N PHE A 76 4.82 0.91 -13.47
CA PHE A 76 4.05 -0.31 -13.24
C PHE A 76 3.60 -0.40 -11.79
N ILE A 77 2.37 -0.85 -11.57
CA ILE A 77 1.84 -1.11 -10.23
C ILE A 77 2.29 -2.48 -9.72
N SER A 78 2.55 -3.42 -10.62
CA SER A 78 3.03 -4.77 -10.31
C SER A 78 4.48 -4.96 -10.78
N GLN A 79 5.31 -5.50 -9.90
CA GLN A 79 6.68 -5.88 -10.25
C GLN A 79 6.72 -6.95 -11.32
N ARG A 80 5.79 -7.92 -11.26
CA ARG A 80 5.70 -9.00 -12.26
C ARG A 80 5.38 -8.47 -13.63
N ASP A 81 4.52 -7.45 -13.73
CA ASP A 81 4.15 -6.85 -15.01
C ASP A 81 5.33 -6.05 -15.58
N ALA A 82 6.08 -5.32 -14.75
CA ALA A 82 7.33 -4.68 -15.17
C ALA A 82 8.35 -5.70 -15.68
N GLN A 83 8.53 -6.82 -14.98
CA GLN A 83 9.43 -7.91 -15.42
C GLN A 83 8.92 -8.58 -16.71
N SER A 84 7.61 -8.78 -16.82
CA SER A 84 7.00 -9.35 -18.03
C SER A 84 7.21 -8.43 -19.24
N PHE A 85 7.12 -7.12 -19.06
CA PHE A 85 7.40 -6.15 -20.11
C PHE A 85 8.85 -6.24 -20.58
N ILE A 86 9.83 -6.35 -19.67
CA ILE A 86 11.24 -6.57 -20.06
C ILE A 86 11.37 -7.83 -20.89
N ASN A 87 10.78 -8.95 -20.44
CA ASN A 87 10.96 -10.27 -21.02
C ASN A 87 10.26 -10.45 -22.38
N LYS A 88 9.19 -9.68 -22.63
CA LYS A 88 8.37 -9.77 -23.84
C LYS A 88 8.60 -8.57 -24.74
N GLU A 89 8.09 -7.41 -24.34
CA GLU A 89 8.04 -6.22 -25.18
C GLU A 89 9.42 -5.62 -25.46
N LEU A 90 10.19 -5.39 -24.38
CA LEU A 90 11.52 -4.80 -24.49
C LEU A 90 12.46 -5.76 -25.22
N LYS A 91 12.41 -7.05 -24.90
CA LYS A 91 13.25 -8.07 -25.55
C LYS A 91 12.94 -8.24 -27.03
N ALA A 92 11.66 -8.14 -27.45
CA ALA A 92 11.27 -8.21 -28.84
C ALA A 92 11.74 -6.99 -29.64
N ASN A 93 11.71 -5.80 -29.04
CA ASN A 93 12.03 -4.53 -29.71
C ASN A 93 13.50 -4.12 -29.58
N ASN A 94 14.15 -4.43 -28.47
CA ASN A 94 15.55 -4.11 -28.19
C ASN A 94 16.19 -5.18 -27.28
N PRO A 95 16.66 -6.31 -27.84
CA PRO A 95 17.25 -7.42 -27.07
C PRO A 95 18.48 -7.01 -26.26
N GLN A 96 19.30 -6.09 -26.76
CA GLN A 96 20.49 -5.61 -26.07
C GLN A 96 20.11 -4.88 -24.79
N LEU A 97 19.18 -3.93 -24.88
CA LEU A 97 18.70 -3.19 -23.72
C LEU A 97 18.00 -4.13 -22.73
N ALA A 98 17.19 -5.05 -23.22
CA ALA A 98 16.49 -6.02 -22.38
C ALA A 98 17.44 -6.92 -21.56
N SER A 99 18.64 -7.23 -22.10
CA SER A 99 19.61 -8.08 -21.40
C SER A 99 20.22 -7.44 -20.15
N THR A 100 20.20 -6.12 -20.05
CA THR A 100 20.76 -5.34 -18.93
C THR A 100 19.70 -4.60 -18.13
N ALA A 101 18.48 -4.50 -18.67
CA ALA A 101 17.38 -3.83 -17.99
C ALA A 101 16.95 -4.57 -16.74
N ARG A 102 16.55 -3.81 -15.72
CA ARG A 102 16.08 -4.34 -14.44
C ARG A 102 14.88 -3.54 -13.91
N VAL A 103 14.06 -4.19 -13.11
CA VAL A 103 12.97 -3.54 -12.41
C VAL A 103 13.53 -2.75 -11.24
N LEU A 104 13.20 -1.46 -11.17
CA LEU A 104 13.60 -0.54 -10.11
C LEU A 104 12.37 -0.12 -9.31
N PRO A 105 12.29 -0.40 -8.00
CA PRO A 105 11.22 0.09 -7.14
C PRO A 105 11.43 1.57 -6.80
N LEU A 106 10.35 2.32 -6.81
CA LEU A 106 10.27 3.72 -6.38
C LEU A 106 9.04 3.89 -5.50
N SER A 107 8.96 4.97 -4.71
CA SER A 107 7.70 5.31 -4.05
C SER A 107 6.78 6.08 -5.02
N LEU A 108 5.46 5.86 -4.88
CA LEU A 108 4.47 6.65 -5.62
C LEU A 108 4.59 8.14 -5.24
N GLY A 109 4.95 8.44 -3.99
CA GLY A 109 5.23 9.79 -3.52
C GLY A 109 6.36 10.47 -4.31
N LYS A 110 7.43 9.72 -4.61
CA LYS A 110 8.53 10.23 -5.44
C LYS A 110 8.09 10.50 -6.88
N ILE A 111 7.30 9.60 -7.46
CA ILE A 111 6.75 9.80 -8.83
C ILE A 111 5.83 11.02 -8.86
N TYR A 112 4.96 11.17 -7.85
CA TYR A 112 4.10 12.36 -7.73
C TYR A 112 4.92 13.65 -7.66
N GLN A 113 5.94 13.73 -6.80
CA GLN A 113 6.83 14.90 -6.71
C GLN A 113 7.51 15.22 -8.05
N LEU A 114 8.06 14.20 -8.71
CA LEU A 114 8.71 14.38 -10.01
C LEU A 114 7.71 14.88 -11.08
N SER A 115 6.49 14.37 -11.07
CA SER A 115 5.42 14.81 -11.96
C SER A 115 5.09 16.29 -11.75
N GLN A 116 4.87 16.71 -10.48
CA GLN A 116 4.59 18.12 -10.18
C GLN A 116 5.76 19.03 -10.54
N ALA A 117 6.99 18.60 -10.22
CA ALA A 117 8.21 19.38 -10.50
C ALA A 117 8.50 19.55 -12.00
N ASN A 118 8.00 18.67 -12.86
CA ASN A 118 8.23 18.72 -14.31
C ASN A 118 7.06 19.32 -15.10
N LYS A 119 5.93 19.54 -14.48
CA LYS A 119 4.73 20.06 -15.13
C LYS A 119 4.99 21.41 -15.79
N GLY A 120 4.66 21.53 -17.08
CA GLY A 120 4.81 22.75 -17.86
C GLY A 120 6.23 23.16 -18.22
N LYS A 121 7.24 22.30 -17.95
CA LYS A 121 8.62 22.56 -18.37
C LYS A 121 8.86 22.20 -19.84
N PRO A 122 9.80 22.86 -20.53
CA PRO A 122 10.29 22.36 -21.80
C PRO A 122 10.82 20.92 -21.62
N ASN A 123 10.51 20.01 -22.55
CA ASN A 123 10.83 18.57 -22.43
C ASN A 123 10.22 17.92 -21.18
N GLU A 124 8.95 18.18 -20.93
CA GLU A 124 8.20 17.65 -19.80
C GLU A 124 8.37 16.13 -19.70
N LEU A 125 8.78 15.65 -18.50
CA LEU A 125 8.75 14.23 -18.17
C LEU A 125 7.37 13.91 -17.61
N GLN A 126 6.60 13.13 -18.36
CA GLN A 126 5.30 12.61 -17.95
C GLN A 126 5.44 11.17 -17.49
N PHE A 127 4.53 10.73 -16.63
CA PHE A 127 4.47 9.35 -16.15
C PHE A 127 3.16 8.71 -16.59
N GLU A 128 3.26 7.54 -17.17
CA GLU A 128 2.14 6.68 -17.53
C GLU A 128 2.07 5.53 -16.53
N TYR A 129 0.95 5.43 -15.81
CA TYR A 129 0.73 4.36 -14.88
C TYR A 129 0.19 3.13 -15.60
N ILE A 130 0.90 2.02 -15.47
CA ILE A 130 0.55 0.73 -16.09
C ILE A 130 -0.16 -0.12 -15.04
N PRO A 131 -1.48 -0.31 -15.15
CA PRO A 131 -2.25 -1.12 -14.20
C PRO A 131 -1.93 -2.61 -14.35
N ALA A 132 -2.14 -3.37 -13.28
CA ALA A 132 -2.13 -4.82 -13.35
C ALA A 132 -3.35 -5.29 -14.17
N PRO A 133 -3.17 -6.05 -15.27
CA PRO A 133 -4.27 -6.41 -16.17
C PRO A 133 -5.41 -7.16 -15.48
N GLN A 134 -5.09 -8.05 -14.54
CA GLN A 134 -6.09 -8.78 -13.74
C GLN A 134 -6.99 -7.82 -12.95
N GLN A 135 -6.43 -6.74 -12.39
CA GLN A 135 -7.19 -5.79 -11.59
C GLN A 135 -8.08 -4.89 -12.47
N VAL A 136 -7.66 -4.61 -13.70
CA VAL A 136 -8.51 -3.93 -14.69
C VAL A 136 -9.74 -4.79 -15.02
N GLU A 137 -9.57 -6.10 -15.24
CA GLU A 137 -10.70 -6.99 -15.49
C GLU A 137 -11.63 -7.14 -14.27
N SER A 138 -11.06 -7.14 -13.06
CA SER A 138 -11.84 -7.10 -11.82
C SER A 138 -12.67 -5.83 -11.71
N ALA A 139 -12.09 -4.67 -12.06
CA ALA A 139 -12.80 -3.38 -12.10
C ALA A 139 -13.95 -3.36 -13.11
N LYS A 140 -13.69 -3.80 -14.35
CA LYS A 140 -14.73 -3.92 -15.39
C LYS A 140 -15.88 -4.81 -14.95
N THR A 141 -15.58 -5.92 -14.28
CA THR A 141 -16.59 -6.86 -13.76
C THR A 141 -17.48 -6.20 -12.70
N LEU A 142 -16.88 -5.47 -11.76
CA LEU A 142 -17.62 -4.73 -10.73
C LEU A 142 -18.53 -3.66 -11.35
N LEU A 143 -18.04 -2.88 -12.29
CA LEU A 143 -18.82 -1.83 -12.94
C LEU A 143 -20.02 -2.40 -13.73
N LYS A 144 -19.84 -3.52 -14.43
CA LYS A 144 -20.94 -4.22 -15.10
C LYS A 144 -22.01 -4.67 -14.11
N GLN A 145 -21.64 -5.15 -12.93
CA GLN A 145 -22.59 -5.58 -11.89
C GLN A 145 -23.43 -4.41 -11.32
N THR A 146 -22.91 -3.19 -11.36
CA THR A 146 -23.65 -1.98 -10.94
C THR A 146 -24.52 -1.37 -12.03
N GLY A 147 -24.64 -2.01 -13.20
CA GLY A 147 -25.41 -1.52 -14.34
C GLY A 147 -24.75 -0.37 -15.10
N GLN A 148 -23.52 -0.04 -14.78
CA GLN A 148 -22.76 0.97 -15.52
C GLN A 148 -22.22 0.33 -16.81
N GLN A 149 -22.68 0.84 -17.95
CA GLN A 149 -22.07 0.50 -19.24
C GLN A 149 -20.76 1.29 -19.37
N VAL A 150 -19.67 0.74 -18.85
CA VAL A 150 -18.34 1.29 -19.05
C VAL A 150 -17.65 0.44 -20.11
N PRO A 151 -17.45 0.96 -21.31
CA PRO A 151 -16.81 0.19 -22.39
C PRO A 151 -15.40 -0.25 -22.01
N ASP A 152 -14.63 0.66 -21.36
CA ASP A 152 -13.28 0.39 -20.87
C ASP A 152 -13.02 1.13 -19.56
N PHE A 153 -12.48 0.41 -18.56
CA PHE A 153 -11.92 1.04 -17.38
C PHE A 153 -10.55 1.63 -17.75
N SER A 154 -10.39 2.93 -17.54
CA SER A 154 -9.14 3.63 -17.82
C SER A 154 -8.38 3.92 -16.54
N GLY A 155 -7.05 3.73 -16.55
CA GLY A 155 -6.16 4.00 -15.43
C GLY A 155 -6.01 2.82 -14.47
N VAL A 156 -5.41 3.11 -13.31
CA VAL A 156 -5.11 2.11 -12.28
C VAL A 156 -6.30 1.95 -11.34
N PRO A 157 -6.90 0.76 -11.22
CA PRO A 157 -8.02 0.54 -10.30
C PRO A 157 -7.58 0.53 -8.84
N LEU A 158 -8.38 1.17 -8.00
CA LEU A 158 -8.33 1.14 -6.56
C LEU A 158 -9.68 0.68 -6.01
N PHE A 159 -9.65 -0.29 -5.11
CA PHE A 159 -10.85 -0.93 -4.56
C PHE A 159 -11.03 -0.54 -3.09
N TYR A 160 -12.25 -0.20 -2.70
CA TYR A 160 -12.62 0.06 -1.31
C TYR A 160 -13.98 -0.55 -0.99
N ALA A 161 -14.31 -0.72 0.29
CA ALA A 161 -15.55 -1.36 0.69
C ALA A 161 -16.54 -0.35 1.25
N LYS A 162 -17.73 -0.27 0.64
CA LYS A 162 -18.91 0.42 1.18
C LYS A 162 -19.68 -0.50 2.13
N VAL A 163 -20.22 0.09 3.20
CA VAL A 163 -20.99 -0.60 4.23
C VAL A 163 -22.37 0.05 4.38
N GLY A 164 -23.41 -0.76 4.32
CA GLY A 164 -24.79 -0.29 4.41
C GLY A 164 -25.31 0.29 3.09
N THR A 165 -26.41 1.02 3.19
CA THR A 165 -27.09 1.67 2.07
C THR A 165 -26.77 3.14 1.90
N GLU A 166 -26.17 3.74 2.92
CA GLU A 166 -25.75 5.15 2.94
C GLU A 166 -24.26 5.28 2.57
N ASN A 167 -23.61 6.33 3.04
CA ASN A 167 -22.19 6.62 2.75
C ASN A 167 -21.21 5.94 3.72
N GLY A 168 -21.60 4.83 4.36
CA GLY A 168 -20.71 4.06 5.22
C GLY A 168 -19.58 3.42 4.46
N VAL A 169 -18.39 3.39 5.04
CA VAL A 169 -17.19 2.73 4.48
C VAL A 169 -16.54 1.86 5.53
N LEU A 170 -15.86 0.82 5.08
CA LEU A 170 -15.04 0.00 5.96
C LEU A 170 -13.76 0.76 6.30
N THR A 171 -13.47 0.88 7.60
CA THR A 171 -12.27 1.55 8.10
C THR A 171 -11.34 0.57 8.79
N PHE A 172 -10.05 0.92 8.82
CA PHE A 172 -9.02 0.20 9.58
C PHE A 172 -8.48 1.11 10.68
N GLN A 173 -8.17 0.50 11.82
CA GLN A 173 -7.47 1.21 12.87
C GLN A 173 -5.96 1.21 12.59
N GLN A 174 -5.38 2.40 12.46
CA GLN A 174 -3.92 2.60 12.31
C GLN A 174 -3.42 3.46 13.48
N GLY A 175 -2.95 2.81 14.54
CA GLY A 175 -2.67 3.49 15.78
C GLY A 175 -3.95 4.08 16.38
N GLU A 176 -3.96 5.40 16.63
CA GLU A 176 -5.14 6.12 17.15
C GLU A 176 -6.06 6.67 16.06
N LYS A 177 -5.72 6.47 14.78
CA LYS A 177 -6.47 7.01 13.64
C LYS A 177 -7.25 5.92 12.93
N GLU A 178 -8.48 6.24 12.56
CA GLU A 178 -9.23 5.45 11.57
C GLU A 178 -8.88 5.89 10.16
N VAL A 179 -8.59 4.91 9.30
CA VAL A 179 -8.25 5.13 7.90
C VAL A 179 -9.17 4.33 6.98
N ILE A 180 -9.44 4.88 5.83
CA ILE A 180 -10.24 4.25 4.78
C ILE A 180 -9.27 3.59 3.80
N PRO A 181 -9.19 2.25 3.76
CA PRO A 181 -8.22 1.56 2.91
C PRO A 181 -8.69 1.49 1.46
N PHE A 182 -7.81 1.85 0.54
CA PHE A 182 -7.97 1.69 -0.89
C PHE A 182 -6.91 0.71 -1.39
N PHE A 183 -7.34 -0.45 -1.81
CA PHE A 183 -6.48 -1.57 -2.22
C PHE A 183 -6.17 -1.54 -3.71
N PHE A 184 -4.93 -1.81 -4.06
CA PHE A 184 -4.55 -2.07 -5.46
C PHE A 184 -4.94 -3.48 -5.92
N ASN A 185 -5.28 -4.38 -4.99
CA ASN A 185 -5.68 -5.75 -5.27
C ASN A 185 -7.06 -6.04 -4.67
N LYS A 186 -8.04 -6.37 -5.55
CA LYS A 186 -9.43 -6.63 -5.15
C LYS A 186 -9.54 -7.86 -4.26
N GLU A 187 -8.78 -8.90 -4.55
CA GLU A 187 -8.82 -10.17 -3.83
C GLU A 187 -8.32 -10.01 -2.39
N GLU A 188 -7.33 -9.13 -2.18
CA GLU A 188 -6.85 -8.80 -0.84
C GLU A 188 -7.89 -8.02 -0.03
N LEU A 189 -8.59 -7.07 -0.65
CA LEU A 189 -9.72 -6.40 0.00
C LEU A 189 -10.86 -7.38 0.32
N GLN A 190 -11.19 -8.29 -0.61
CA GLN A 190 -12.22 -9.29 -0.39
C GLN A 190 -11.88 -10.16 0.84
N ALA A 191 -10.62 -10.59 0.97
CA ALA A 191 -10.17 -11.35 2.13
C ALA A 191 -10.33 -10.58 3.45
N GLU A 192 -10.08 -9.26 3.44
CA GLU A 192 -10.30 -8.43 4.64
C GLU A 192 -11.80 -8.26 4.96
N VAL A 193 -12.64 -8.09 3.95
CA VAL A 193 -14.11 -8.06 4.12
C VAL A 193 -14.62 -9.39 4.70
N ASP A 194 -14.12 -10.52 4.21
CA ASP A 194 -14.54 -11.83 4.69
C ASP A 194 -14.08 -12.08 6.13
N ARG A 195 -12.86 -11.64 6.47
CA ARG A 195 -12.35 -11.66 7.85
C ARG A 195 -13.22 -10.80 8.78
N PHE A 196 -13.58 -9.59 8.35
CA PHE A 196 -14.46 -8.71 9.10
C PHE A 196 -15.81 -9.38 9.40
N LYS A 197 -16.46 -9.97 8.40
CA LYS A 197 -17.73 -10.69 8.59
C LYS A 197 -17.61 -11.84 9.59
N GLN A 198 -16.49 -12.56 9.58
CA GLN A 198 -16.23 -13.65 10.52
C GLN A 198 -16.03 -13.14 11.96
N GLN A 199 -15.35 -12.00 12.13
CA GLN A 199 -15.09 -11.41 13.45
C GLN A 199 -16.28 -10.65 14.02
N GLN A 200 -17.17 -10.15 13.16
CA GLN A 200 -18.34 -9.36 13.49
C GLN A 200 -19.64 -9.98 12.93
N PRO A 201 -20.01 -11.19 13.36
CA PRO A 201 -21.16 -11.91 12.76
C PRO A 201 -22.50 -11.23 13.02
N THR A 202 -22.57 -10.33 14.00
CA THR A 202 -23.77 -9.54 14.33
C THR A 202 -23.98 -8.37 13.37
N VAL A 203 -22.97 -7.98 12.60
CA VAL A 203 -23.07 -6.91 11.59
C VAL A 203 -23.73 -7.48 10.34
N THR A 204 -25.03 -7.21 10.17
CA THR A 204 -25.85 -7.68 9.04
C THR A 204 -25.89 -6.69 7.86
N LEU A 205 -25.16 -5.56 7.96
CA LEU A 205 -25.13 -4.56 6.89
C LEU A 205 -24.49 -5.12 5.63
N PRO A 206 -25.07 -4.83 4.45
CA PRO A 206 -24.45 -5.23 3.19
C PRO A 206 -23.09 -4.53 3.01
N ILE A 207 -22.09 -5.31 2.63
CA ILE A 207 -20.75 -4.78 2.27
C ILE A 207 -20.56 -5.00 0.77
N LYS A 208 -20.27 -3.92 0.05
CA LYS A 208 -20.03 -3.92 -1.40
C LYS A 208 -18.65 -3.38 -1.68
N ILE A 209 -17.89 -4.05 -2.55
CA ILE A 209 -16.63 -3.53 -3.07
C ILE A 209 -16.96 -2.59 -4.24
N GLU A 210 -16.39 -1.41 -4.18
CA GLU A 210 -16.45 -0.42 -5.25
C GLU A 210 -15.05 -0.11 -5.80
N VAL A 211 -15.00 0.51 -6.96
CA VAL A 211 -13.75 0.82 -7.66
C VAL A 211 -13.72 2.28 -8.10
N VAL A 212 -12.55 2.89 -7.94
CA VAL A 212 -12.19 4.21 -8.49
C VAL A 212 -10.85 4.10 -9.20
N ASN A 213 -10.44 5.10 -9.96
CA ASN A 213 -9.10 5.12 -10.55
C ASN A 213 -8.11 5.95 -9.72
N LEU A 214 -6.85 5.52 -9.70
CA LEU A 214 -5.76 6.18 -8.96
C LEU A 214 -5.57 7.62 -9.42
N GLU A 215 -5.60 7.86 -10.72
CA GLU A 215 -5.37 9.19 -11.31
C GLU A 215 -6.43 10.18 -10.83
N GLY A 216 -7.68 9.77 -10.79
CA GLY A 216 -8.77 10.58 -10.24
C GLY A 216 -8.62 10.83 -8.73
N VAL A 217 -8.11 9.85 -7.99
CA VAL A 217 -7.80 9.99 -6.57
C VAL A 217 -6.64 10.99 -6.36
N LEU A 218 -5.55 10.89 -7.13
CA LEU A 218 -4.43 11.84 -7.06
C LEU A 218 -4.88 13.26 -7.39
N GLU A 219 -5.72 13.42 -8.41
CA GLU A 219 -6.30 14.72 -8.75
C GLU A 219 -7.23 15.25 -7.65
N ALA A 220 -8.05 14.39 -7.05
CA ALA A 220 -8.93 14.76 -5.95
C ALA A 220 -8.15 15.20 -4.70
N LEU A 221 -7.08 14.51 -4.34
CA LEU A 221 -6.18 14.90 -3.25
C LEU A 221 -5.60 16.31 -3.45
N ARG A 222 -5.32 16.66 -4.69
CA ARG A 222 -4.73 17.94 -5.08
C ARG A 222 -5.74 19.08 -5.14
N THR A 223 -7.01 18.79 -5.48
CA THR A 223 -8.00 19.82 -5.82
C THR A 223 -9.17 19.92 -4.86
N LYS A 224 -9.43 18.87 -4.07
CA LYS A 224 -10.59 18.80 -3.18
C LYS A 224 -10.17 18.80 -1.72
N ASN A 225 -10.91 19.55 -0.91
CA ASN A 225 -10.86 19.41 0.55
C ASN A 225 -12.00 18.50 1.01
N ASP A 226 -11.78 17.22 0.93
CA ASP A 226 -12.74 16.22 1.36
C ASP A 226 -12.16 15.46 2.57
N PRO A 227 -12.84 15.48 3.74
CA PRO A 227 -12.41 14.71 4.91
C PRO A 227 -12.19 13.22 4.60
N PHE A 228 -12.95 12.66 3.68
CA PHE A 228 -12.78 11.30 3.19
C PHE A 228 -11.37 11.07 2.61
N LEU A 229 -10.87 12.02 1.82
CA LEU A 229 -9.52 11.96 1.25
C LEU A 229 -8.41 12.10 2.31
N THR A 230 -8.68 12.82 3.41
CA THR A 230 -7.70 12.92 4.51
C THR A 230 -7.55 11.62 5.26
N GLN A 231 -8.60 10.82 5.36
CA GLN A 231 -8.60 9.51 6.00
C GLN A 231 -8.17 8.37 5.06
N MET A 232 -8.11 8.62 3.76
CA MET A 232 -7.73 7.63 2.78
C MET A 232 -6.30 7.12 3.01
N MET A 233 -6.12 5.81 2.88
CA MET A 233 -4.84 5.11 2.89
C MET A 233 -4.76 4.17 1.68
N LEU A 234 -3.73 4.31 0.87
CA LEU A 234 -3.46 3.36 -0.20
C LEU A 234 -2.80 2.11 0.37
N VAL A 235 -3.32 0.95 0.00
CA VAL A 235 -2.82 -0.36 0.43
C VAL A 235 -2.19 -1.07 -0.76
N PRO A 236 -0.84 -1.11 -0.83
CA PRO A 236 -0.14 -1.83 -1.89
C PRO A 236 -0.40 -3.33 -1.83
N SER A 237 -0.27 -4.03 -2.96
CA SER A 237 -0.37 -5.47 -2.99
C SER A 237 0.73 -6.13 -2.14
N ARG A 238 0.44 -7.30 -1.57
CA ARG A 238 1.43 -8.09 -0.84
C ARG A 238 2.63 -8.44 -1.70
N GLU A 239 2.40 -8.78 -2.97
CA GLU A 239 3.46 -9.03 -3.94
C GLU A 239 4.46 -7.88 -4.02
N SER A 240 3.97 -6.65 -4.16
CA SER A 240 4.80 -5.45 -4.25
C SER A 240 5.60 -5.21 -2.96
N LEU A 241 4.98 -5.42 -1.80
CA LEU A 241 5.64 -5.29 -0.50
C LEU A 241 6.71 -6.37 -0.28
N ASP A 242 6.43 -7.60 -0.65
CA ASP A 242 7.36 -8.73 -0.49
C ASP A 242 8.57 -8.58 -1.41
N PHE A 243 8.36 -8.08 -2.64
CA PHE A 243 9.47 -7.75 -3.52
C PHE A 243 10.38 -6.68 -2.91
N VAL A 244 9.84 -5.57 -2.43
CA VAL A 244 10.66 -4.51 -1.79
C VAL A 244 11.40 -5.03 -0.57
N ARG A 245 10.78 -5.89 0.24
CA ARG A 245 11.45 -6.54 1.39
C ARG A 245 12.59 -7.43 0.94
N SER A 246 12.44 -8.16 -0.16
CA SER A 246 13.49 -9.05 -0.68
C SER A 246 14.75 -8.30 -1.13
N LEU A 247 14.63 -7.02 -1.45
CA LEU A 247 15.75 -6.16 -1.82
C LEU A 247 16.51 -5.59 -0.62
N GLN A 248 15.96 -5.70 0.60
CA GLN A 248 16.66 -5.26 1.81
C GLN A 248 17.74 -6.28 2.19
N PRO A 249 18.95 -5.84 2.53
CA PRO A 249 20.00 -6.75 3.01
C PRO A 249 19.51 -7.56 4.22
N ALA A 250 19.81 -8.84 4.25
CA ALA A 250 19.36 -9.79 5.27
C ALA A 250 19.78 -9.47 6.73
N GLY A 251 20.36 -8.30 6.99
CA GLY A 251 20.78 -7.82 8.32
C GLY A 251 19.97 -6.66 8.90
N ALA A 252 19.11 -6.00 8.14
CA ALA A 252 18.44 -4.77 8.60
C ALA A 252 17.11 -5.01 9.37
N GLY A 253 16.64 -6.26 9.42
CA GLY A 253 15.29 -6.59 9.94
C GLY A 253 15.20 -7.10 11.36
N ASN A 254 16.30 -7.30 12.10
CA ASN A 254 16.25 -8.11 13.34
C ASN A 254 16.80 -7.40 14.60
N GLN A 255 16.84 -6.06 14.64
CA GLN A 255 17.32 -5.36 15.87
C GLN A 255 16.23 -5.12 16.93
N ASN A 256 15.00 -5.62 16.76
CA ASN A 256 13.93 -5.49 17.77
C ASN A 256 13.28 -6.84 18.12
N LYS A 257 13.99 -7.96 18.06
CA LYS A 257 13.56 -9.17 18.78
C LYS A 257 14.03 -9.02 20.22
N PRO A 258 13.12 -9.02 21.23
CA PRO A 258 13.56 -9.12 22.63
C PRO A 258 14.47 -10.35 22.75
N PRO A 259 15.59 -10.29 23.49
CA PRO A 259 16.44 -11.44 23.70
C PRO A 259 15.57 -12.56 24.29
N ALA A 260 15.65 -13.74 23.66
CA ALA A 260 15.04 -14.93 24.22
C ALA A 260 15.61 -15.10 25.64
N PRO A 261 14.78 -15.45 26.65
CA PRO A 261 15.28 -15.73 27.99
C PRO A 261 16.37 -16.79 27.86
N ALA A 262 17.56 -16.48 28.42
CA ALA A 262 18.67 -17.42 28.47
C ALA A 262 18.20 -18.71 29.13
N PRO A 263 18.60 -19.89 28.64
CA PRO A 263 18.30 -21.14 29.33
C PRO A 263 18.92 -21.06 30.73
N THR A 264 18.08 -21.14 31.75
CA THR A 264 18.49 -21.25 33.15
C THR A 264 19.32 -22.50 33.23
N GLN A 265 20.64 -22.38 33.37
CA GLN A 265 21.50 -23.48 33.73
C GLN A 265 21.12 -23.91 35.14
N THR A 266 20.42 -25.03 35.24
CA THR A 266 20.19 -25.71 36.51
C THR A 266 21.56 -26.15 37.00
N ALA A 267 22.09 -25.50 38.03
CA ALA A 267 23.29 -25.89 38.69
C ALA A 267 23.14 -27.37 39.17
N PRO A 268 24.19 -28.19 39.03
CA PRO A 268 24.13 -29.57 39.51
C PRO A 268 23.94 -29.58 41.02
N ARG A 269 22.88 -30.23 41.49
CA ARG A 269 22.62 -30.51 42.90
C ARG A 269 23.78 -31.30 43.45
N SER A 270 24.53 -30.77 44.42
CA SER A 270 25.46 -31.53 45.27
C SER A 270 24.72 -32.66 45.96
N PRO A 271 25.33 -33.85 46.06
CA PRO A 271 24.69 -34.96 46.78
C PRO A 271 24.55 -34.66 48.26
N ALA A 272 23.34 -34.92 48.79
CA ALA A 272 23.00 -34.75 50.18
C ALA A 272 23.92 -35.67 51.02
N THR A 273 24.65 -35.03 51.97
CA THR A 273 25.43 -35.71 52.99
C THR A 273 24.48 -36.48 53.91
N ALA A 274 24.71 -37.78 54.01
CA ALA A 274 23.96 -38.64 54.94
C ALA A 274 24.19 -38.22 56.39
N PRO A 275 23.15 -38.29 57.29
CA PRO A 275 23.33 -37.98 58.68
C PRO A 275 24.20 -39.00 59.40
N ALA A 276 25.17 -38.54 60.20
CA ALA A 276 26.04 -39.34 61.04
C ALA A 276 25.25 -40.07 62.16
N PRO A 277 25.65 -41.29 62.53
CA PRO A 277 24.98 -42.06 63.58
C PRO A 277 25.23 -41.46 64.97
N SER A 278 24.16 -41.37 65.73
CA SER A 278 24.11 -40.87 67.10
C SER A 278 24.95 -41.79 68.04
N GLN A 279 25.90 -41.22 68.77
CA GLN A 279 26.59 -41.88 69.86
C GLN A 279 25.73 -41.96 71.10
N PRO A 280 25.76 -43.03 71.87
CA PRO A 280 25.02 -43.20 73.11
C PRO A 280 25.65 -42.38 74.24
N ARG A 281 24.84 -41.68 75.01
CA ARG A 281 25.16 -40.88 76.19
C ARG A 281 25.37 -41.78 77.36
N PRO A 282 26.47 -41.70 78.19
CA PRO A 282 26.64 -42.49 79.39
C PRO A 282 25.68 -41.98 80.50
N ALA A 283 25.23 -42.96 81.26
CA ALA A 283 24.42 -42.80 82.47
C ALA A 283 25.17 -42.12 83.64
N ARG A 284 24.55 -41.15 84.22
CA ARG A 284 24.54 -40.98 85.68
C ARG A 284 23.27 -40.15 86.06
#